data_ffbed847662b10d6aac2049d121f0480
#
_entry.id   ffbed847662b10d6aac2049d121f0480
#
_cell.length_a   1.000
_cell.length_b   1.000
_cell.length_c   1.000
_cell.angle_alpha   90.00
_cell.angle_beta   90.00
_cell.angle_gamma   90.00
#
_symmetry.space_group_name_H-M   'P 1'
#
loop_
_entity.id
_entity.type
_entity.pdbx_description
1 polymer ?
#
loop_
_entity_poly.entity_id
_entity_poly.type
_entity_poly.pdbx_seq_one_letter_code
_entity_poly.pdbx_strand_id
1 'polypeptide(L)'
;MALTPLLRGYDQVILDLDGCVWIGPDPIPGSVDAINAIRDAGLRLAFVTNNSWYSAEDQVAKLWGMGVRASLADVVTVGGAMQHLLAETRQRRTAFVIGSESMFRHVQDAGLRVMNGTDLASRAEVVVVAASLELTYDDLKNAGLAARRNG
;
A
#
# COMPACT_ATOMS: atom_id res chain seq x y z
N MET A 1 2.82 -3.81 -30.33
CA MET A 1 4.24 -4.21 -30.11
C MET A 1 4.29 -5.70 -29.79
N ALA A 2 5.20 -6.48 -30.38
CA ALA A 2 5.28 -7.91 -30.07
C ALA A 2 6.04 -8.09 -28.75
N LEU A 3 5.51 -8.94 -27.84
CA LEU A 3 6.20 -9.29 -26.61
C LEU A 3 7.50 -10.05 -26.88
N THR A 4 8.50 -9.80 -26.06
CA THR A 4 9.77 -10.53 -26.14
C THR A 4 9.56 -12.03 -25.83
N PRO A 5 10.41 -12.93 -26.34
CA PRO A 5 10.33 -14.36 -26.01
C PRO A 5 10.37 -14.66 -24.52
N LEU A 6 10.95 -13.77 -23.70
CA LEU A 6 11.05 -13.90 -22.26
C LEU A 6 9.68 -14.05 -21.59
N LEU A 7 8.64 -13.37 -22.08
CA LEU A 7 7.31 -13.39 -21.47
C LEU A 7 6.43 -14.57 -21.92
N ARG A 8 6.87 -15.37 -22.91
CA ARG A 8 6.05 -16.47 -23.45
C ARG A 8 5.79 -17.64 -22.48
N GLY A 9 6.58 -17.72 -21.43
CA GLY A 9 6.45 -18.78 -20.40
C GLY A 9 5.67 -18.35 -19.15
N TYR A 10 5.06 -17.16 -19.15
CA TYR A 10 4.36 -16.62 -17.99
C TYR A 10 2.90 -16.31 -18.31
N ASP A 11 2.02 -16.55 -17.34
CA ASP A 11 0.58 -16.26 -17.43
C ASP A 11 0.23 -14.88 -16.83
N GLN A 12 1.15 -14.31 -16.06
CA GLN A 12 0.95 -13.04 -15.39
C GLN A 12 2.27 -12.29 -15.19
N VAL A 13 2.15 -10.96 -15.05
CA VAL A 13 3.27 -10.06 -14.76
C VAL A 13 2.91 -9.24 -13.54
N ILE A 14 3.84 -9.12 -12.60
CA ILE A 14 3.73 -8.23 -11.44
C ILE A 14 4.72 -7.08 -11.66
N LEU A 15 4.22 -5.85 -11.53
CA LEU A 15 5.00 -4.64 -11.69
C LEU A 15 4.97 -3.81 -10.42
N ASP A 16 6.12 -3.32 -10.00
CA ASP A 16 6.20 -2.21 -9.05
C ASP A 16 5.77 -0.91 -9.74
N LEU A 17 5.37 0.09 -8.99
CA LEU A 17 4.88 1.36 -9.51
C LEU A 17 5.95 2.45 -9.50
N ASP A 18 6.42 2.86 -8.33
CA ASP A 18 7.39 3.96 -8.19
C ASP A 18 8.78 3.52 -8.67
N GLY A 19 9.32 4.19 -9.67
CA GLY A 19 10.62 3.82 -10.29
C GLY A 19 10.54 2.71 -11.34
N CYS A 20 9.38 2.10 -11.56
CA CYS A 20 9.14 1.09 -12.59
C CYS A 20 8.15 1.58 -13.66
N VAL A 21 7.01 2.10 -13.25
CA VAL A 21 5.98 2.63 -14.15
C VAL A 21 6.10 4.15 -14.28
N TRP A 22 6.42 4.85 -13.19
CA TRP A 22 6.59 6.30 -13.15
C TRP A 22 7.70 6.76 -12.21
N ILE A 23 8.11 8.01 -12.36
CA ILE A 23 8.97 8.75 -11.43
C ILE A 23 8.25 10.05 -11.10
N GLY A 24 7.87 10.24 -9.83
CA GLY A 24 7.05 11.39 -9.43
C GLY A 24 5.71 11.41 -10.17
N PRO A 25 5.36 12.53 -10.85
CA PRO A 25 4.11 12.63 -11.60
C PRO A 25 4.15 11.99 -12.99
N ASP A 26 5.33 11.71 -13.55
CA ASP A 26 5.53 11.39 -14.96
C ASP A 26 5.76 9.90 -15.20
N PRO A 27 5.14 9.30 -16.23
CA PRO A 27 5.40 7.93 -16.61
C PRO A 27 6.84 7.79 -17.17
N ILE A 28 7.48 6.68 -16.86
CA ILE A 28 8.77 6.33 -17.48
C ILE A 28 8.54 6.10 -18.98
N PRO A 29 9.37 6.68 -19.85
CA PRO A 29 9.20 6.52 -21.29
C PRO A 29 9.07 5.06 -21.72
N GLY A 30 7.96 4.74 -22.41
CA GLY A 30 7.65 3.39 -22.90
C GLY A 30 6.97 2.48 -21.89
N SER A 31 6.84 2.84 -20.61
CA SER A 31 6.18 2.01 -19.60
C SER A 31 4.71 1.77 -19.92
N VAL A 32 3.97 2.83 -20.29
CA VAL A 32 2.55 2.75 -20.64
C VAL A 32 2.33 1.85 -21.86
N ASP A 33 3.15 2.02 -22.91
CA ASP A 33 3.07 1.19 -24.13
C ASP A 33 3.38 -0.28 -23.83
N ALA A 34 4.38 -0.54 -22.97
CA ALA A 34 4.75 -1.90 -22.57
C ALA A 34 3.61 -2.56 -21.77
N ILE A 35 2.99 -1.86 -20.82
CA ILE A 35 1.88 -2.35 -20.03
C ILE A 35 0.69 -2.68 -20.94
N ASN A 36 0.33 -1.79 -21.85
CA ASN A 36 -0.76 -2.02 -22.78
C ASN A 36 -0.46 -3.22 -23.71
N ALA A 37 0.78 -3.35 -24.21
CA ALA A 37 1.17 -4.50 -25.01
C ALA A 37 1.10 -5.83 -24.24
N ILE A 38 1.44 -5.85 -22.96
CA ILE A 38 1.29 -7.03 -22.09
C ILE A 38 -0.19 -7.42 -21.96
N ARG A 39 -1.08 -6.46 -21.75
CA ARG A 39 -2.54 -6.68 -21.67
C ARG A 39 -3.12 -7.15 -23.00
N ASP A 40 -2.74 -6.54 -24.10
CA ASP A 40 -3.19 -6.92 -25.44
C ASP A 40 -2.76 -8.35 -25.81
N ALA A 41 -1.67 -8.82 -25.25
CA ALA A 41 -1.21 -10.20 -25.39
C ALA A 41 -1.96 -11.20 -24.49
N GLY A 42 -2.91 -10.72 -23.68
CA GLY A 42 -3.76 -11.56 -22.81
C GLY A 42 -3.11 -11.99 -21.48
N LEU A 43 -1.94 -11.45 -21.11
CA LEU A 43 -1.34 -11.70 -19.80
C LEU A 43 -2.05 -10.91 -18.72
N ARG A 44 -2.22 -11.54 -17.56
CA ARG A 44 -2.72 -10.85 -16.37
C ARG A 44 -1.66 -9.91 -15.82
N LEU A 45 -2.10 -8.75 -15.32
CA LEU A 45 -1.23 -7.76 -14.71
C LEU A 45 -1.65 -7.51 -13.26
N ALA A 46 -0.66 -7.44 -12.37
CA ALA A 46 -0.83 -6.92 -11.03
C ALA A 46 0.20 -5.82 -10.78
N PHE A 47 -0.23 -4.76 -10.14
CA PHE A 47 0.63 -3.66 -9.69
C PHE A 47 0.81 -3.78 -8.18
N VAL A 48 2.04 -3.73 -7.72
CA VAL A 48 2.39 -3.84 -6.30
C VAL A 48 3.19 -2.62 -5.90
N THR A 49 2.86 -2.00 -4.78
CA THR A 49 3.62 -0.86 -4.27
C THR A 49 3.80 -0.92 -2.76
N ASN A 50 5.01 -0.58 -2.30
CA ASN A 50 5.32 -0.32 -0.89
C ASN A 50 5.05 1.13 -0.47
N ASN A 51 4.56 1.97 -1.38
CA ASN A 51 4.19 3.34 -1.07
C ASN A 51 2.95 3.37 -0.16
N SER A 52 3.13 3.84 1.07
CA SER A 52 2.07 3.88 2.10
C SER A 52 1.32 5.21 2.16
N TRP A 53 1.64 6.17 1.28
CA TRP A 53 0.98 7.47 1.25
C TRP A 53 -0.41 7.43 0.60
N TYR A 54 -0.57 6.58 -0.39
CA TYR A 54 -1.71 6.57 -1.28
C TYR A 54 -2.52 5.27 -1.14
N SER A 55 -3.82 5.40 -1.30
CA SER A 55 -4.74 4.27 -1.35
C SER A 55 -4.64 3.52 -2.69
N ALA A 56 -5.28 2.35 -2.79
CA ALA A 56 -5.38 1.63 -4.07
C ALA A 56 -6.18 2.44 -5.10
N GLU A 57 -7.20 3.18 -4.66
CA GLU A 57 -8.00 4.09 -5.47
C GLU A 57 -7.15 5.20 -6.08
N ASP A 58 -6.26 5.81 -5.30
CA ASP A 58 -5.34 6.86 -5.78
C ASP A 58 -4.40 6.30 -6.84
N GLN A 59 -3.87 5.09 -6.64
CA GLN A 59 -2.98 4.43 -7.58
C GLN A 59 -3.72 4.08 -8.90
N VAL A 60 -4.95 3.58 -8.80
CA VAL A 60 -5.80 3.31 -9.98
C VAL A 60 -6.08 4.60 -10.73
N ALA A 61 -6.47 5.68 -10.04
CA ALA A 61 -6.71 6.97 -10.66
C ALA A 61 -5.48 7.50 -11.40
N LYS A 62 -4.29 7.37 -10.79
CA LYS A 62 -3.02 7.77 -11.41
C LYS A 62 -2.70 6.94 -12.66
N LEU A 63 -2.89 5.61 -12.61
CA LEU A 63 -2.73 4.72 -13.78
C LEU A 63 -3.64 5.14 -14.95
N TRP A 64 -4.91 5.43 -14.65
CA TRP A 64 -5.86 5.92 -15.66
C TRP A 64 -5.44 7.26 -16.25
N GLY A 65 -4.96 8.18 -15.41
CA GLY A 65 -4.44 9.48 -15.86
C GLY A 65 -3.27 9.36 -16.85
N MET A 66 -2.52 8.26 -16.78
CA MET A 66 -1.40 7.95 -17.67
C MET A 66 -1.81 7.11 -18.90
N GLY A 67 -3.09 6.72 -19.03
CA GLY A 67 -3.59 5.91 -20.14
C GLY A 67 -3.46 4.39 -19.91
N VAL A 68 -3.21 3.96 -18.67
CA VAL A 68 -3.22 2.55 -18.27
C VAL A 68 -4.54 2.21 -17.62
N ARG A 69 -5.32 1.30 -18.23
CA ARG A 69 -6.55 0.79 -17.61
C ARG A 69 -6.20 -0.17 -16.48
N ALA A 70 -6.67 0.12 -15.27
CA ALA A 70 -6.49 -0.71 -14.09
C ALA A 70 -7.78 -0.69 -13.25
N SER A 71 -8.00 -1.73 -12.47
CA SER A 71 -9.04 -1.84 -11.46
C SER A 71 -8.42 -1.99 -10.08
N LEU A 72 -9.22 -1.86 -9.03
CA LEU A 72 -8.75 -2.11 -7.65
C LEU A 72 -8.23 -3.53 -7.46
N ALA A 73 -8.77 -4.50 -8.21
CA ALA A 73 -8.30 -5.88 -8.17
C ALA A 73 -6.90 -6.09 -8.78
N ASP A 74 -6.43 -5.14 -9.59
CA ASP A 74 -5.10 -5.18 -10.19
C ASP A 74 -4.03 -4.56 -9.29
N VAL A 75 -4.40 -3.85 -8.21
CA VAL A 75 -3.46 -3.05 -7.39
C VAL A 75 -3.38 -3.59 -5.97
N VAL A 76 -2.18 -3.94 -5.56
CA VAL A 76 -1.86 -4.34 -4.17
C VAL A 76 -0.96 -3.27 -3.55
N THR A 77 -1.47 -2.58 -2.54
CA THR A 77 -0.71 -1.61 -1.75
C THR A 77 -0.25 -2.23 -0.44
N VAL A 78 0.82 -1.69 0.15
CA VAL A 78 1.25 -2.08 1.50
C VAL A 78 0.14 -1.85 2.53
N GLY A 79 -0.68 -0.79 2.37
CA GLY A 79 -1.83 -0.53 3.24
C GLY A 79 -2.89 -1.63 3.16
N GLY A 80 -3.26 -2.06 1.95
CA GLY A 80 -4.19 -3.17 1.75
C GLY A 80 -3.66 -4.51 2.28
N ALA A 81 -2.37 -4.79 2.07
CA ALA A 81 -1.73 -5.98 2.63
C ALA A 81 -1.69 -5.94 4.17
N MET A 82 -1.41 -4.78 4.77
CA MET A 82 -1.45 -4.57 6.21
C MET A 82 -2.86 -4.76 6.78
N GLN A 83 -3.87 -4.19 6.12
CA GLN A 83 -5.28 -4.36 6.49
C GLN A 83 -5.67 -5.84 6.54
N HIS A 84 -5.30 -6.60 5.51
CA HIS A 84 -5.57 -8.04 5.46
C HIS A 84 -4.89 -8.79 6.62
N LEU A 85 -3.60 -8.53 6.84
CA LEU A 85 -2.82 -9.13 7.93
C LEU A 85 -3.41 -8.83 9.32
N LEU A 86 -3.82 -7.57 9.54
CA LEU A 86 -4.42 -7.16 10.81
C LEU A 86 -5.79 -7.79 11.02
N ALA A 87 -6.61 -7.92 9.98
CA ALA A 87 -7.93 -8.54 10.05
C ALA A 87 -7.86 -10.03 10.41
N GLU A 88 -6.79 -10.73 10.01
CA GLU A 88 -6.56 -12.12 10.40
C GLU A 88 -6.17 -12.26 11.88
N THR A 89 -5.63 -11.22 12.49
CA THR A 89 -5.15 -11.21 13.88
C THR A 89 -6.30 -10.95 14.86
N ARG A 90 -7.25 -11.87 14.98
CA ARG A 90 -8.51 -11.73 15.74
C ARG A 90 -8.39 -11.40 17.22
N GLN A 91 -7.20 -11.52 17.81
CA GLN A 91 -6.97 -11.30 19.25
C GLN A 91 -6.65 -9.84 19.60
N ARG A 92 -6.28 -9.01 18.63
CA ARG A 92 -5.85 -7.62 18.84
C ARG A 92 -6.95 -6.66 18.39
N ARG A 93 -7.28 -5.70 19.23
CA ARG A 93 -8.43 -4.80 19.04
C ARG A 93 -8.07 -3.32 18.97
N THR A 94 -6.85 -2.97 19.35
CA THR A 94 -6.41 -1.57 19.43
C THR A 94 -5.07 -1.37 18.75
N ALA A 95 -4.92 -0.24 18.06
CA ALA A 95 -3.71 0.12 17.38
C ALA A 95 -3.28 1.56 17.67
N PHE A 96 -1.97 1.79 17.72
CA PHE A 96 -1.36 3.10 17.62
C PHE A 96 -0.71 3.20 16.23
N VAL A 97 -1.02 4.27 15.49
CA VAL A 97 -0.62 4.40 14.09
C VAL A 97 0.28 5.63 13.91
N ILE A 98 1.43 5.44 13.31
CA ILE A 98 2.26 6.50 12.73
C ILE A 98 2.21 6.29 11.22
N GLY A 99 1.56 7.20 10.49
CA GLY A 99 1.39 7.01 9.06
C GLY A 99 0.49 8.04 8.41
N SER A 100 0.22 7.85 7.12
CA SER A 100 -0.70 8.66 6.34
C SER A 100 -2.16 8.41 6.74
N GLU A 101 -3.06 9.30 6.35
CA GLU A 101 -4.51 9.12 6.55
C GLU A 101 -5.03 7.81 5.94
N SER A 102 -4.47 7.42 4.79
CA SER A 102 -4.77 6.13 4.16
C SER A 102 -4.45 4.95 5.08
N MET A 103 -3.29 4.99 5.77
CA MET A 103 -2.90 3.95 6.72
C MET A 103 -3.82 3.90 7.94
N PHE A 104 -4.27 5.04 8.47
CA PHE A 104 -5.28 5.08 9.54
C PHE A 104 -6.56 4.38 9.11
N ARG A 105 -7.07 4.66 7.89
CA ARG A 105 -8.26 4.00 7.34
C ARG A 105 -8.08 2.48 7.23
N HIS A 106 -6.96 2.01 6.69
CA HIS A 106 -6.68 0.57 6.58
C HIS A 106 -6.70 -0.15 7.93
N VAL A 107 -6.16 0.48 8.98
CA VAL A 107 -6.17 -0.09 10.34
C VAL A 107 -7.60 -0.15 10.90
N GLN A 108 -8.41 0.90 10.68
CA GLN A 108 -9.81 0.93 11.11
C GLN A 108 -10.67 -0.09 10.35
N ASP A 109 -10.49 -0.20 9.04
CA ASP A 109 -11.19 -1.16 8.18
C ASP A 109 -10.82 -2.62 8.51
N ALA A 110 -9.61 -2.84 9.05
CA ALA A 110 -9.22 -4.14 9.62
C ALA A 110 -9.94 -4.47 10.94
N GLY A 111 -10.76 -3.54 11.46
CA GLY A 111 -11.54 -3.71 12.69
C GLY A 111 -10.82 -3.30 13.98
N LEU A 112 -9.66 -2.64 13.91
CA LEU A 112 -8.95 -2.16 15.07
C LEU A 112 -9.37 -0.73 15.43
N ARG A 113 -9.52 -0.47 16.73
CA ARG A 113 -9.74 0.88 17.23
C ARG A 113 -8.40 1.61 17.32
N VAL A 114 -8.28 2.73 16.63
CA VAL A 114 -7.11 3.61 16.70
C VAL A 114 -7.12 4.37 18.02
N MET A 115 -5.99 4.35 18.72
CA MET A 115 -5.82 4.93 20.06
C MET A 115 -5.06 6.26 20.05
N ASN A 116 -4.64 6.75 18.90
CA ASN A 116 -3.97 8.04 18.76
C ASN A 116 -4.82 9.17 19.38
N GLY A 117 -4.15 10.12 20.03
CA GLY A 117 -4.83 11.25 20.68
C GLY A 117 -5.65 10.91 21.94
N THR A 118 -5.56 9.69 22.47
CA THR A 118 -6.20 9.29 23.73
C THR A 118 -5.17 9.11 24.85
N ASP A 119 -5.63 9.19 26.12
CA ASP A 119 -4.78 8.91 27.30
C ASP A 119 -4.28 7.46 27.35
N LEU A 120 -4.87 6.58 26.55
CA LEU A 120 -4.52 5.17 26.45
C LEU A 120 -3.66 4.83 25.23
N ALA A 121 -3.18 5.82 24.49
CA ALA A 121 -2.38 5.64 23.27
C ALA A 121 -1.19 4.68 23.49
N SER A 122 -0.47 4.83 24.60
CA SER A 122 0.65 3.97 24.99
C SER A 122 0.28 2.54 25.40
N ARG A 123 -1.02 2.21 25.39
CA ARG A 123 -1.54 0.87 25.72
C ARG A 123 -2.09 0.13 24.50
N ALA A 124 -1.94 0.66 23.31
CA ALA A 124 -2.35 0.00 22.09
C ALA A 124 -1.68 -1.38 21.96
N GLU A 125 -2.41 -2.37 21.47
CA GLU A 125 -1.95 -3.76 21.34
C GLU A 125 -1.09 -3.97 20.10
N VAL A 126 -1.27 -3.09 19.10
CA VAL A 126 -0.48 -3.08 17.85
C VAL A 126 0.08 -1.69 17.63
N VAL A 127 1.30 -1.61 17.16
CA VAL A 127 1.90 -0.39 16.66
C VAL A 127 2.14 -0.56 15.17
N VAL A 128 1.54 0.33 14.38
CA VAL A 128 1.74 0.40 12.94
C VAL A 128 2.56 1.64 12.62
N VAL A 129 3.70 1.44 11.95
CA VAL A 129 4.58 2.53 11.54
C VAL A 129 4.72 2.50 10.02
N ALA A 130 4.33 3.60 9.40
CA ALA A 130 4.42 3.82 7.97
C ALA A 130 4.99 5.22 7.69
N ALA A 131 5.06 5.63 6.42
CA ALA A 131 5.53 6.97 6.06
C ALA A 131 4.64 8.06 6.67
N SER A 132 5.26 9.01 7.35
CA SER A 132 4.62 10.18 7.94
C SER A 132 5.52 11.41 7.77
N LEU A 133 4.92 12.55 7.43
CA LEU A 133 5.61 13.84 7.41
C LEU A 133 5.58 14.55 8.77
N GLU A 134 4.65 14.15 9.64
CA GLU A 134 4.40 14.78 10.94
C GLU A 134 4.68 13.78 12.05
N LEU A 135 5.95 13.47 12.27
CA LEU A 135 6.37 12.63 13.37
C LEU A 135 6.73 13.49 14.59
N THR A 136 6.03 13.27 15.70
CA THR A 136 6.27 13.99 16.96
C THR A 136 7.03 13.12 17.97
N TYR A 137 7.59 13.78 19.00
CA TYR A 137 8.20 13.07 20.14
C TYR A 137 7.15 12.21 20.88
N ASP A 138 5.91 12.69 21.01
CA ASP A 138 4.84 11.95 21.67
C ASP A 138 4.43 10.71 20.87
N ASP A 139 4.51 10.75 19.54
CA ASP A 139 4.27 9.57 18.70
C ASP A 139 5.34 8.50 18.98
N LEU A 140 6.61 8.87 18.99
CA LEU A 140 7.71 7.94 19.29
C LEU A 140 7.59 7.36 20.71
N LYS A 141 7.27 8.21 21.69
CA LYS A 141 7.07 7.80 23.08
C LYS A 141 5.91 6.81 23.21
N ASN A 142 4.74 7.13 22.66
CA ASN A 142 3.56 6.27 22.76
C ASN A 142 3.75 4.95 22.02
N ALA A 143 4.31 4.99 20.81
CA ALA A 143 4.65 3.81 20.04
C ALA A 143 5.66 2.90 20.79
N GLY A 144 6.72 3.50 21.33
CA GLY A 144 7.74 2.77 22.09
C GLY A 144 7.20 2.12 23.37
N LEU A 145 6.33 2.82 24.11
CA LEU A 145 5.68 2.27 25.31
C LEU A 145 4.70 1.14 24.96
N ALA A 146 3.91 1.30 23.90
CA ALA A 146 2.97 0.28 23.44
C ALA A 146 3.71 -0.98 22.94
N ALA A 147 4.75 -0.82 22.11
CA ALA A 147 5.56 -1.92 21.62
C ALA A 147 6.23 -2.71 22.76
N ARG A 148 6.86 -2.01 23.73
CA ARG A 148 7.53 -2.65 24.88
C ARG A 148 6.55 -3.45 25.75
N ARG A 149 5.28 -3.06 25.82
CA ARG A 149 4.27 -3.75 26.65
C ARG A 149 3.81 -5.08 26.03
N ASN A 150 3.84 -5.19 24.70
CA ASN A 150 3.27 -6.31 23.96
C ASN A 150 4.33 -7.21 23.30
N GLY A 151 5.60 -6.90 23.49
CA GLY A 151 6.76 -7.63 22.94
C GLY A 151 7.36 -8.68 23.83
#